data_96a18bd5a050093ab47d832ab85ec176
#
_entry.id   96a18bd5a050093ab47d832ab85ec176
#
_cell.length_a   1.000
_cell.length_b   1.000
_cell.length_c   1.000
_cell.angle_alpha   90.00
_cell.angle_beta   90.00
_cell.angle_gamma   90.00
#
_symmetry.space_group_name_H-M   'P 1'
#
loop_
_entity.id
_entity.type
_entity.pdbx_description
1 polymer ?
#
loop_
_entity_poly.entity_id
_entity_poly.type
_entity_poly.pdbx_seq_one_letter_code
_entity_poly.pdbx_strand_id
1 'polypeptide(L)'
;MAPSKTKATPSSGSRRDRLASFEAARKKEQRRRSLTQLAICLVLATALLAYPLYLFVTDYRLSRATISEIGASAAAAGCDPVAKQAATGNQQHVADGTPIPYDQTPPDSGPHYSTPAAFTKRFYTLAERPAVGTLVHNLEHGYTVVWYRDTMPQAQIDELERVSKTFKDEGYRPENKFIAAPWSESDGAGFPAGKDVVLTHWYADPNNPTGTTKQQGVRQACSVVSGAVIADFMKAYPYQQSPEPDAQ
;
A
#
# COMPACT_ATOMS: atom_id res chain seq x y z
N MET A 1 -17.07 100.75 17.76
CA MET A 1 -16.60 100.34 16.42
C MET A 1 -16.00 98.99 16.49
N ALA A 2 -16.72 97.96 15.99
CA ALA A 2 -16.27 96.55 15.97
C ALA A 2 -15.87 96.22 14.52
N PRO A 3 -14.73 95.54 14.27
CA PRO A 3 -14.34 95.14 12.90
C PRO A 3 -15.11 93.93 12.46
N SER A 4 -15.70 94.06 11.27
CA SER A 4 -16.40 92.95 10.53
C SER A 4 -15.41 91.84 10.14
N LYS A 5 -15.69 90.64 10.52
CA LYS A 5 -15.00 89.38 10.05
C LYS A 5 -15.57 89.00 8.69
N THR A 6 -14.79 89.25 7.62
CA THR A 6 -15.06 88.76 6.28
C THR A 6 -14.85 87.22 6.26
N LYS A 7 -15.90 86.48 6.02
CA LYS A 7 -15.83 85.02 5.74
C LYS A 7 -15.21 84.83 4.35
N ALA A 8 -14.05 84.22 4.30
CA ALA A 8 -13.46 83.73 3.05
C ALA A 8 -14.32 82.59 2.44
N THR A 9 -14.80 82.83 1.23
CA THR A 9 -15.53 81.85 0.42
C THR A 9 -14.53 80.81 -0.09
N PRO A 10 -14.81 79.45 0.03
CA PRO A 10 -13.86 78.49 -0.50
C PRO A 10 -13.84 78.53 -2.03
N SER A 11 -12.65 78.72 -2.58
CA SER A 11 -12.44 78.72 -4.04
C SER A 11 -12.92 77.40 -4.66
N SER A 12 -13.90 77.53 -5.56
CA SER A 12 -14.38 76.39 -6.35
C SER A 12 -13.26 75.95 -7.30
N GLY A 13 -12.59 74.84 -6.99
CA GLY A 13 -11.61 74.24 -7.90
C GLY A 13 -12.19 74.18 -9.32
N SER A 14 -11.36 74.55 -10.32
CA SER A 14 -11.74 74.58 -11.71
C SER A 14 -12.45 73.28 -12.13
N ARG A 15 -13.47 73.36 -12.97
CA ARG A 15 -14.20 72.20 -13.52
C ARG A 15 -13.23 71.23 -14.13
N ARG A 16 -12.09 71.67 -14.61
CA ARG A 16 -10.99 70.81 -15.13
C ARG A 16 -10.30 70.03 -14.02
N ASP A 17 -10.09 70.58 -12.85
CA ASP A 17 -9.41 69.93 -11.71
C ASP A 17 -10.29 68.81 -11.13
N ARG A 18 -11.61 69.01 -11.10
CA ARG A 18 -12.58 67.96 -10.70
C ARG A 18 -12.62 66.80 -11.70
N LEU A 19 -12.64 67.11 -13.02
CA LEU A 19 -12.59 66.07 -14.06
C LEU A 19 -11.28 65.27 -13.97
N ALA A 20 -10.14 65.89 -13.82
CA ALA A 20 -8.84 65.27 -13.67
C ALA A 20 -8.78 64.36 -12.43
N SER A 21 -9.34 64.80 -11.30
CA SER A 21 -9.41 63.98 -10.08
C SER A 21 -10.34 62.77 -10.23
N PHE A 22 -11.48 62.92 -10.91
CA PHE A 22 -12.37 61.79 -11.22
C PHE A 22 -11.73 60.76 -12.18
N GLU A 23 -11.02 61.24 -13.20
CA GLU A 23 -10.29 60.35 -14.12
C GLU A 23 -9.16 59.59 -13.41
N ALA A 24 -8.39 60.28 -12.55
CA ALA A 24 -7.34 59.66 -11.75
C ALA A 24 -7.90 58.60 -10.78
N ALA A 25 -9.04 58.93 -10.13
CA ALA A 25 -9.71 57.98 -9.23
C ALA A 25 -10.22 56.75 -10.00
N ARG A 26 -10.86 56.94 -11.17
CA ARG A 26 -11.30 55.86 -12.06
C ARG A 26 -10.14 54.95 -12.52
N LYS A 27 -9.04 55.54 -12.95
CA LYS A 27 -7.84 54.79 -13.35
C LYS A 27 -7.26 53.99 -12.20
N LYS A 28 -7.23 54.54 -10.99
CA LYS A 28 -6.76 53.86 -9.78
C LYS A 28 -7.68 52.67 -9.41
N GLU A 29 -8.98 52.91 -9.51
CA GLU A 29 -9.96 51.82 -9.24
C GLU A 29 -9.90 50.72 -10.29
N GLN A 30 -9.81 51.07 -11.57
CA GLN A 30 -9.62 50.07 -12.64
C GLN A 30 -8.35 49.26 -12.45
N ARG A 31 -7.22 49.91 -12.11
CA ARG A 31 -5.98 49.19 -11.79
C ARG A 31 -6.14 48.23 -10.60
N ARG A 32 -6.82 48.66 -9.54
CA ARG A 32 -7.08 47.80 -8.38
C ARG A 32 -7.94 46.56 -8.77
N ARG A 33 -9.03 46.81 -9.52
CA ARG A 33 -9.89 45.69 -9.99
C ARG A 33 -9.14 44.75 -10.90
N SER A 34 -8.35 45.28 -11.84
CA SER A 34 -7.52 44.44 -12.73
C SER A 34 -6.46 43.63 -11.97
N LEU A 35 -5.79 44.22 -10.98
CA LEU A 35 -4.84 43.49 -10.13
C LEU A 35 -5.52 42.43 -9.27
N THR A 36 -6.71 42.71 -8.73
CA THR A 36 -7.48 41.73 -7.97
C THR A 36 -7.92 40.55 -8.85
N GLN A 37 -8.42 40.86 -10.06
CA GLN A 37 -8.79 39.80 -11.02
C GLN A 37 -7.58 38.94 -11.41
N LEU A 38 -6.45 39.59 -11.69
CA LEU A 38 -5.20 38.89 -12.01
C LEU A 38 -4.73 37.99 -10.87
N ALA A 39 -4.81 38.50 -9.64
CA ALA A 39 -4.46 37.71 -8.44
C ALA A 39 -5.39 36.49 -8.25
N ILE A 40 -6.71 36.65 -8.45
CA ILE A 40 -7.68 35.57 -8.40
C ILE A 40 -7.39 34.53 -9.48
N CYS A 41 -7.16 34.98 -10.73
CA CYS A 41 -6.82 34.08 -11.83
C CYS A 41 -5.51 33.29 -11.56
N LEU A 42 -4.52 33.97 -10.98
CA LEU A 42 -3.24 33.32 -10.63
C LEU A 42 -3.42 32.25 -9.55
N VAL A 43 -4.20 32.55 -8.51
CA VAL A 43 -4.51 31.60 -7.43
C VAL A 43 -5.26 30.39 -7.97
N LEU A 44 -6.26 30.62 -8.82
CA LEU A 44 -7.02 29.53 -9.45
C LEU A 44 -6.14 28.68 -10.38
N ALA A 45 -5.30 29.33 -11.20
CA ALA A 45 -4.37 28.62 -12.08
C ALA A 45 -3.34 27.80 -11.31
N THR A 46 -2.79 28.38 -10.22
CA THR A 46 -1.85 27.61 -9.36
C THR A 46 -2.52 26.45 -8.67
N ALA A 47 -3.75 26.60 -8.18
CA ALA A 47 -4.51 25.50 -7.57
C ALA A 47 -4.81 24.38 -8.58
N LEU A 48 -5.20 24.74 -9.80
CA LEU A 48 -5.47 23.78 -10.88
C LEU A 48 -4.23 23.01 -11.34
N LEU A 49 -3.04 23.60 -11.26
CA LEU A 49 -1.80 22.94 -11.66
C LEU A 49 -1.10 22.23 -10.50
N ALA A 50 -1.21 22.75 -9.28
CA ALA A 50 -0.53 22.19 -8.12
C ALA A 50 -1.08 20.83 -7.72
N TYR A 51 -2.39 20.63 -7.82
CA TYR A 51 -3.02 19.35 -7.45
C TYR A 51 -2.63 18.19 -8.37
N PRO A 52 -2.74 18.30 -9.71
CA PRO A 52 -2.26 17.23 -10.61
C PRO A 52 -0.74 16.98 -10.47
N LEU A 53 0.04 18.06 -10.29
CA LEU A 53 1.48 17.94 -10.08
C LEU A 53 1.80 17.21 -8.78
N TYR A 54 1.09 17.51 -7.70
CA TYR A 54 1.19 16.79 -6.42
C TYR A 54 0.87 15.31 -6.59
N LEU A 55 -0.24 14.97 -7.26
CA LEU A 55 -0.60 13.58 -7.56
C LEU A 55 0.47 12.90 -8.41
N PHE A 56 0.95 13.55 -9.46
CA PHE A 56 2.01 12.99 -10.32
C PHE A 56 3.31 12.74 -9.55
N VAL A 57 3.75 13.68 -8.71
CA VAL A 57 4.99 13.53 -7.92
C VAL A 57 4.83 12.44 -6.86
N THR A 58 3.66 12.34 -6.22
CA THR A 58 3.40 11.26 -5.25
C THR A 58 3.35 9.90 -5.93
N ASP A 59 2.65 9.77 -7.04
CA ASP A 59 2.60 8.52 -7.82
C ASP A 59 3.98 8.12 -8.35
N TYR A 60 4.74 9.07 -8.89
CA TYR A 60 6.11 8.86 -9.34
C TYR A 60 7.06 8.40 -8.23
N ARG A 61 6.94 8.98 -7.02
CA ARG A 61 7.73 8.53 -5.85
C ARG A 61 7.33 7.14 -5.42
N LEU A 62 6.01 6.87 -5.36
CA LEU A 62 5.46 5.57 -4.97
C LEU A 62 5.84 4.46 -5.97
N SER A 63 5.89 4.77 -7.27
CA SER A 63 6.26 3.80 -8.30
C SER A 63 7.76 3.43 -8.30
N ARG A 64 8.60 4.22 -7.61
CA ARG A 64 10.03 3.96 -7.43
C ARG A 64 10.41 3.50 -6.04
N ALA A 65 9.46 3.45 -5.12
CA ALA A 65 9.70 2.98 -3.76
C ALA A 65 10.20 1.53 -3.79
N THR A 66 11.25 1.25 -3.05
CA THR A 66 11.66 -0.13 -2.78
C THR A 66 10.66 -0.77 -1.84
N ILE A 67 10.58 -2.11 -1.84
CA ILE A 67 9.67 -2.84 -0.95
C ILE A 67 9.80 -2.37 0.50
N SER A 68 11.02 -2.11 0.97
CA SER A 68 11.31 -1.71 2.37
C SER A 68 10.83 -0.30 2.74
N GLU A 69 10.45 0.53 1.77
CA GLU A 69 9.94 1.89 1.98
C GLU A 69 8.41 1.95 2.04
N ILE A 70 7.71 0.82 1.82
CA ILE A 70 6.26 0.75 1.80
C ILE A 70 5.73 0.36 3.18
N GLY A 71 4.73 1.08 3.67
CA GLY A 71 4.07 0.83 4.94
C GLY A 71 4.88 1.29 6.16
N ALA A 72 4.64 0.67 7.29
CA ALA A 72 5.31 1.00 8.54
C ALA A 72 6.78 0.56 8.54
N SER A 73 7.63 1.23 9.33
CA SER A 73 8.97 0.72 9.60
C SER A 73 8.89 -0.64 10.34
N ALA A 74 9.94 -1.46 10.24
CA ALA A 74 9.98 -2.75 10.93
C ALA A 74 9.73 -2.63 12.44
N ALA A 75 10.27 -1.59 13.08
CA ALA A 75 10.06 -1.33 14.51
C ALA A 75 8.61 -0.94 14.86
N ALA A 76 7.90 -0.30 13.93
CA ALA A 76 6.51 0.15 14.13
C ALA A 76 5.47 -0.88 13.68
N ALA A 77 5.88 -1.95 13.01
CA ALA A 77 4.98 -2.97 12.46
C ALA A 77 4.27 -3.81 13.55
N GLY A 78 4.76 -3.76 14.79
CA GLY A 78 4.17 -4.51 15.91
C GLY A 78 4.19 -6.02 15.66
N CYS A 79 5.30 -6.56 15.13
CA CYS A 79 5.41 -7.96 14.81
C CYS A 79 5.81 -8.81 16.00
N ASP A 80 5.25 -10.00 16.06
CA ASP A 80 5.73 -11.06 16.97
C ASP A 80 7.06 -11.63 16.45
N PRO A 81 7.84 -12.31 17.32
CA PRO A 81 8.96 -13.13 16.88
C PRO A 81 8.51 -14.17 15.85
N VAL A 82 9.40 -14.53 14.92
CA VAL A 82 9.12 -15.61 13.98
C VAL A 82 8.91 -16.92 14.74
N ALA A 83 7.78 -17.56 14.51
CA ALA A 83 7.45 -18.87 15.04
C ALA A 83 7.67 -19.95 13.96
N LYS A 84 8.11 -21.13 14.41
CA LYS A 84 8.33 -22.31 13.59
C LYS A 84 7.69 -23.52 14.23
N GLN A 85 7.11 -24.38 13.43
CA GLN A 85 6.52 -25.63 13.85
C GLN A 85 6.80 -26.75 12.84
N ALA A 86 6.64 -28.01 13.21
CA ALA A 86 6.78 -29.09 12.27
C ALA A 86 5.71 -28.95 11.17
N ALA A 87 6.14 -28.98 9.92
CA ALA A 87 5.21 -28.97 8.78
C ALA A 87 4.51 -30.33 8.62
N THR A 88 3.32 -30.28 8.04
CA THR A 88 2.53 -31.46 7.68
C THR A 88 2.14 -31.39 6.21
N GLY A 89 1.67 -32.49 5.63
CA GLY A 89 1.04 -32.50 4.31
C GLY A 89 1.96 -32.37 3.11
N ASN A 90 3.28 -32.56 3.25
CA ASN A 90 4.21 -32.55 2.14
C ASN A 90 3.76 -33.49 1.01
N GLN A 91 3.63 -32.98 -0.20
CA GLN A 91 3.13 -33.66 -1.39
C GLN A 91 1.74 -34.34 -1.20
N GLN A 92 0.98 -33.88 -0.21
CA GLN A 92 -0.34 -34.45 0.06
C GLN A 92 -1.41 -33.64 -0.70
N HIS A 93 -1.57 -33.98 -1.98
CA HIS A 93 -2.63 -33.39 -2.80
C HIS A 93 -3.99 -34.04 -2.45
N VAL A 94 -5.00 -33.19 -2.30
CA VAL A 94 -6.39 -33.58 -2.13
C VAL A 94 -7.23 -33.03 -3.29
N ALA A 95 -8.37 -33.65 -3.55
CA ALA A 95 -9.26 -33.19 -4.61
C ALA A 95 -9.75 -31.75 -4.33
N ASP A 96 -9.83 -30.94 -5.37
CA ASP A 96 -10.31 -29.55 -5.28
C ASP A 96 -11.71 -29.50 -4.66
N GLY A 97 -11.90 -28.56 -3.74
CA GLY A 97 -13.14 -28.41 -2.98
C GLY A 97 -13.27 -29.33 -1.76
N THR A 98 -12.32 -30.25 -1.53
CA THR A 98 -12.28 -31.00 -0.28
C THR A 98 -12.01 -30.05 0.90
N PRO A 99 -12.81 -30.06 1.96
CA PRO A 99 -12.51 -29.28 3.16
C PRO A 99 -11.21 -29.74 3.80
N ILE A 100 -10.29 -28.81 4.04
CA ILE A 100 -8.99 -29.10 4.67
C ILE A 100 -8.96 -28.41 6.04
N PRO A 101 -9.00 -29.17 7.14
CA PRO A 101 -8.81 -28.60 8.46
C PRO A 101 -7.31 -28.32 8.68
N TYR A 102 -6.95 -27.04 8.76
CA TYR A 102 -5.58 -26.63 9.07
C TYR A 102 -5.39 -26.45 10.56
N ASP A 103 -4.31 -27.00 11.11
CA ASP A 103 -3.97 -26.86 12.53
C ASP A 103 -3.56 -25.41 12.88
N GLN A 104 -3.03 -24.69 11.89
CA GLN A 104 -2.67 -23.29 12.01
C GLN A 104 -3.51 -22.41 11.06
N THR A 105 -3.95 -21.27 11.53
CA THR A 105 -4.76 -20.32 10.77
C THR A 105 -4.18 -18.91 10.88
N PRO A 106 -3.86 -18.28 9.76
CA PRO A 106 -3.74 -18.84 8.42
C PRO A 106 -2.67 -19.93 8.33
N PRO A 107 -2.77 -20.89 7.37
CA PRO A 107 -1.85 -22.03 7.28
C PRO A 107 -0.45 -21.61 6.80
N ASP A 108 0.56 -22.35 7.26
CA ASP A 108 1.96 -22.23 6.85
C ASP A 108 2.50 -23.52 6.21
N SER A 109 1.73 -24.59 6.22
CA SER A 109 1.93 -25.88 5.57
C SER A 109 0.63 -26.70 5.65
N GLY A 110 0.56 -27.85 5.01
CA GLY A 110 -0.56 -28.75 5.15
C GLY A 110 -0.96 -29.45 3.85
N PRO A 111 -1.96 -30.35 3.89
CA PRO A 111 -2.59 -30.88 2.69
C PRO A 111 -3.11 -29.74 1.82
N HIS A 112 -3.06 -29.91 0.50
CA HIS A 112 -3.38 -28.84 -0.42
C HIS A 112 -3.96 -29.37 -1.73
N TYR A 113 -4.51 -28.46 -2.56
CA TYR A 113 -5.06 -28.82 -3.86
C TYR A 113 -3.97 -29.02 -4.89
N SER A 114 -4.27 -29.78 -5.96
CA SER A 114 -3.28 -30.17 -6.97
C SER A 114 -2.80 -29.00 -7.85
N THR A 115 -3.50 -27.86 -7.87
CA THR A 115 -3.16 -26.76 -8.74
C THR A 115 -2.80 -25.51 -7.92
N PRO A 116 -1.56 -24.97 -8.03
CA PRO A 116 -1.18 -23.73 -7.37
C PRO A 116 -1.81 -22.51 -8.06
N ALA A 117 -1.82 -21.39 -7.38
CA ALA A 117 -2.16 -20.10 -7.97
C ALA A 117 -1.07 -19.63 -8.94
N ALA A 118 -1.48 -18.94 -10.01
CA ALA A 118 -0.57 -18.49 -11.05
C ALA A 118 0.50 -17.52 -10.52
N PHE A 119 1.75 -17.71 -10.95
CA PHE A 119 2.90 -16.87 -10.58
C PHE A 119 2.70 -15.39 -10.87
N THR A 120 1.99 -15.05 -11.93
CA THR A 120 1.78 -13.65 -12.36
C THR A 120 0.80 -12.86 -11.49
N LYS A 121 -0.04 -13.52 -10.67
CA LYS A 121 -1.00 -12.84 -9.81
C LYS A 121 -0.54 -12.88 -8.34
N ARG A 122 -0.04 -11.75 -7.86
CA ARG A 122 0.60 -11.61 -6.53
C ARG A 122 -0.24 -10.93 -5.48
N PHE A 123 -1.39 -10.40 -5.85
CA PHE A 123 -2.33 -9.78 -4.93
C PHE A 123 -3.74 -10.24 -5.26
N TYR A 124 -4.48 -10.60 -4.25
CA TYR A 124 -5.86 -11.04 -4.35
C TYR A 124 -6.76 -10.22 -3.44
N THR A 125 -7.90 -9.81 -3.95
CA THR A 125 -9.05 -9.36 -3.14
C THR A 125 -9.85 -10.58 -2.68
N LEU A 126 -10.79 -10.41 -1.73
CA LEU A 126 -11.63 -11.51 -1.25
C LEU A 126 -12.47 -12.14 -2.39
N ALA A 127 -12.93 -11.32 -3.33
CA ALA A 127 -13.72 -11.79 -4.48
C ALA A 127 -12.91 -12.61 -5.50
N GLU A 128 -11.58 -12.41 -5.56
CA GLU A 128 -10.70 -13.04 -6.55
C GLU A 128 -9.81 -14.13 -6.00
N ARG A 129 -9.71 -14.23 -4.68
CA ARG A 129 -8.83 -15.17 -4.01
C ARG A 129 -9.23 -16.61 -4.31
N PRO A 130 -8.28 -17.45 -4.74
CA PRO A 130 -8.54 -18.87 -4.86
C PRO A 130 -8.74 -19.50 -3.47
N ALA A 131 -9.16 -20.75 -3.44
CA ALA A 131 -9.29 -21.50 -2.20
C ALA A 131 -7.96 -21.54 -1.42
N VAL A 132 -8.03 -21.60 -0.09
CA VAL A 132 -6.85 -21.65 0.78
C VAL A 132 -5.91 -22.80 0.40
N GLY A 133 -6.44 -23.99 0.08
CA GLY A 133 -5.63 -25.13 -0.35
C GLY A 133 -4.78 -24.88 -1.60
N THR A 134 -5.23 -24.04 -2.53
CA THR A 134 -4.46 -23.59 -3.68
C THR A 134 -3.24 -22.75 -3.24
N LEU A 135 -3.40 -21.85 -2.26
CA LEU A 135 -2.32 -21.00 -1.75
C LEU A 135 -1.33 -21.78 -0.87
N VAL A 136 -1.80 -22.84 -0.19
CA VAL A 136 -0.90 -23.75 0.54
C VAL A 136 0.00 -24.54 -0.43
N HIS A 137 -0.49 -24.89 -1.62
CA HIS A 137 0.35 -25.45 -2.68
C HIS A 137 1.48 -24.48 -3.09
N ASN A 138 1.16 -23.19 -3.23
CA ASN A 138 2.21 -22.20 -3.49
C ASN A 138 3.26 -22.14 -2.36
N LEU A 139 2.88 -22.34 -1.08
CA LEU A 139 3.85 -22.44 0.01
C LEU A 139 4.82 -23.61 -0.18
N GLU A 140 4.34 -24.78 -0.65
CA GLU A 140 5.18 -25.93 -0.97
C GLU A 140 6.18 -25.59 -2.08
N HIS A 141 5.78 -24.78 -3.06
CA HIS A 141 6.63 -24.29 -4.14
C HIS A 141 7.59 -23.15 -3.72
N GLY A 142 7.62 -22.75 -2.45
CA GLY A 142 8.54 -21.75 -1.92
C GLY A 142 8.05 -20.31 -1.96
N TYR A 143 6.76 -20.09 -2.13
CA TYR A 143 6.21 -18.76 -2.00
C TYR A 143 6.24 -18.26 -0.54
N THR A 144 6.41 -16.98 -0.37
CA THR A 144 5.95 -16.28 0.82
C THR A 144 4.52 -15.84 0.60
N VAL A 145 3.61 -16.36 1.41
CA VAL A 145 2.21 -15.91 1.40
C VAL A 145 1.98 -14.96 2.57
N VAL A 146 1.56 -13.75 2.24
CA VAL A 146 1.17 -12.72 3.22
C VAL A 146 -0.34 -12.70 3.31
N TRP A 147 -0.86 -13.29 4.36
CA TRP A 147 -2.27 -13.25 4.67
C TRP A 147 -2.60 -11.92 5.34
N TYR A 148 -3.68 -11.29 4.94
CA TYR A 148 -4.17 -10.09 5.58
C TYR A 148 -5.63 -10.25 6.00
N ARG A 149 -6.00 -9.66 7.12
CA ARG A 149 -7.39 -9.66 7.59
C ARG A 149 -8.27 -8.93 6.57
N ASP A 150 -9.35 -9.55 6.13
CA ASP A 150 -10.28 -8.97 5.15
C ASP A 150 -10.95 -7.67 5.62
N THR A 151 -11.01 -7.44 6.94
CA THR A 151 -11.52 -6.22 7.58
C THR A 151 -10.44 -5.18 7.89
N MET A 152 -9.20 -5.41 7.45
CA MET A 152 -8.08 -4.46 7.62
C MET A 152 -8.40 -3.11 6.94
N PRO A 153 -7.95 -1.96 7.48
CA PRO A 153 -8.16 -0.66 6.85
C PRO A 153 -7.68 -0.61 5.39
N GLN A 154 -8.50 -0.03 4.49
CA GLN A 154 -8.22 -0.01 3.05
C GLN A 154 -6.83 0.57 2.73
N ALA A 155 -6.38 1.61 3.44
CA ALA A 155 -5.06 2.18 3.24
C ALA A 155 -3.92 1.16 3.44
N GLN A 156 -4.08 0.22 4.35
CA GLN A 156 -3.12 -0.86 4.58
C GLN A 156 -3.20 -1.96 3.50
N ILE A 157 -4.42 -2.25 3.02
CA ILE A 157 -4.62 -3.15 1.87
C ILE A 157 -3.93 -2.57 0.63
N ASP A 158 -4.07 -1.25 0.39
CA ASP A 158 -3.42 -0.55 -0.71
C ASP A 158 -1.87 -0.58 -0.58
N GLU A 159 -1.34 -0.51 0.65
CA GLU A 159 0.09 -0.68 0.90
C GLU A 159 0.57 -2.08 0.53
N LEU A 160 -0.18 -3.10 0.89
CA LEU A 160 0.16 -4.49 0.56
C LEU A 160 0.04 -4.76 -0.95
N GLU A 161 -0.94 -4.18 -1.62
CA GLU A 161 -1.03 -4.21 -3.09
C GLU A 161 0.18 -3.51 -3.73
N ARG A 162 0.64 -2.38 -3.19
CA ARG A 162 1.87 -1.72 -3.65
C ARG A 162 3.10 -2.59 -3.45
N VAL A 163 3.22 -3.29 -2.32
CA VAL A 163 4.29 -4.29 -2.10
C VAL A 163 4.27 -5.32 -3.22
N SER A 164 3.10 -5.88 -3.55
CA SER A 164 2.99 -6.89 -4.61
C SER A 164 3.45 -6.39 -5.98
N LYS A 165 3.23 -5.09 -6.28
CA LYS A 165 3.64 -4.44 -7.53
C LYS A 165 5.14 -4.15 -7.63
N THR A 166 5.91 -4.28 -6.53
CA THR A 166 7.38 -4.18 -6.60
C THR A 166 8.03 -5.40 -7.26
N PHE A 167 7.34 -6.53 -7.26
CA PHE A 167 7.77 -7.78 -7.92
C PHE A 167 7.38 -7.73 -9.39
N LYS A 168 8.31 -7.33 -10.25
CA LYS A 168 8.06 -7.16 -11.69
C LYS A 168 7.86 -8.48 -12.42
N ASP A 169 6.99 -8.47 -13.43
CA ASP A 169 6.61 -9.64 -14.25
C ASP A 169 7.47 -9.81 -15.52
N GLU A 170 8.72 -9.39 -15.50
CA GLU A 170 9.64 -9.53 -16.64
C GLU A 170 10.15 -10.99 -16.76
N GLY A 171 9.22 -11.93 -16.95
CA GLY A 171 9.50 -13.36 -16.99
C GLY A 171 9.41 -14.04 -15.61
N TYR A 172 9.57 -15.37 -15.61
CA TYR A 172 9.58 -16.15 -14.37
C TYR A 172 10.88 -15.90 -13.59
N ARG A 173 10.73 -15.35 -12.41
CA ARG A 173 11.82 -15.12 -11.45
C ARG A 173 11.44 -15.74 -10.12
N PRO A 174 11.98 -16.88 -9.75
CA PRO A 174 11.57 -17.60 -8.55
C PRO A 174 11.82 -16.81 -7.26
N GLU A 175 12.77 -15.87 -7.25
CA GLU A 175 12.96 -14.94 -6.13
C GLU A 175 11.77 -14.01 -5.89
N ASN A 176 10.85 -13.89 -6.86
CA ASN A 176 9.61 -13.11 -6.79
C ASN A 176 8.39 -13.97 -6.39
N LYS A 177 8.58 -15.15 -5.81
CA LYS A 177 7.52 -16.01 -5.29
C LYS A 177 6.86 -15.39 -4.07
N PHE A 178 5.92 -14.49 -4.32
CA PHE A 178 5.18 -13.71 -3.35
C PHE A 178 3.70 -13.71 -3.70
N ILE A 179 2.85 -13.88 -2.69
CA ILE A 179 1.40 -13.70 -2.80
C ILE A 179 0.90 -12.95 -1.55
N ALA A 180 0.05 -11.96 -1.76
CA ALA A 180 -0.77 -11.35 -0.72
C ALA A 180 -2.24 -11.75 -0.93
N ALA A 181 -2.88 -12.31 0.10
CA ALA A 181 -4.24 -12.81 0.03
C ALA A 181 -5.02 -12.55 1.31
N PRO A 182 -6.32 -12.22 1.23
CA PRO A 182 -7.14 -12.03 2.41
C PRO A 182 -7.46 -13.35 3.11
N TRP A 183 -7.61 -13.24 4.42
CA TRP A 183 -8.15 -14.27 5.30
C TRP A 183 -9.43 -13.74 5.95
N SER A 184 -10.51 -14.48 5.85
CA SER A 184 -11.80 -14.14 6.43
C SER A 184 -12.21 -15.12 7.53
N GLU A 185 -13.19 -14.76 8.32
CA GLU A 185 -13.76 -15.64 9.35
C GLU A 185 -14.32 -16.95 8.78
N SER A 186 -14.74 -16.96 7.50
CA SER A 186 -15.22 -18.14 6.81
C SER A 186 -14.12 -19.17 6.50
N ASP A 187 -12.85 -18.75 6.53
CA ASP A 187 -11.70 -19.61 6.25
C ASP A 187 -11.25 -20.40 7.50
N GLY A 188 -11.72 -20.06 8.68
CA GLY A 188 -11.37 -20.72 9.93
C GLY A 188 -11.14 -19.76 11.08
N ALA A 189 -10.42 -20.21 12.12
CA ALA A 189 -10.10 -19.37 13.26
C ALA A 189 -9.41 -18.07 12.84
N GLY A 190 -9.71 -17.00 13.56
CA GLY A 190 -9.22 -15.67 13.22
C GLY A 190 -7.71 -15.50 13.40
N PHE A 191 -7.22 -14.35 12.98
CA PHE A 191 -5.84 -13.92 13.23
C PHE A 191 -5.50 -13.89 14.71
N PRO A 192 -4.22 -13.98 15.09
CA PRO A 192 -3.78 -13.70 16.45
C PRO A 192 -4.29 -12.33 16.92
N ALA A 193 -4.58 -12.20 18.22
CA ALA A 193 -5.14 -10.97 18.77
C ALA A 193 -4.25 -9.76 18.48
N GLY A 194 -4.86 -8.67 17.95
CA GLY A 194 -4.16 -7.43 17.61
C GLY A 194 -3.23 -7.53 16.39
N LYS A 195 -3.38 -8.57 15.57
CA LYS A 195 -2.62 -8.75 14.33
C LYS A 195 -3.56 -8.72 13.13
N ASP A 196 -3.12 -8.07 12.07
CA ASP A 196 -3.88 -7.94 10.82
C ASP A 196 -3.12 -8.49 9.61
N VAL A 197 -1.85 -8.88 9.79
CA VAL A 197 -0.98 -9.45 8.76
C VAL A 197 -0.26 -10.67 9.31
N VAL A 198 -0.23 -11.78 8.57
CA VAL A 198 0.54 -12.98 8.89
C VAL A 198 1.34 -13.40 7.67
N LEU A 199 2.67 -13.38 7.80
CA LEU A 199 3.59 -13.91 6.80
C LEU A 199 3.79 -15.40 7.04
N THR A 200 3.73 -16.20 5.98
CA THR A 200 3.94 -17.65 6.05
C THR A 200 4.87 -18.13 4.96
N HIS A 201 5.67 -19.16 5.28
CA HIS A 201 6.55 -19.86 4.35
C HIS A 201 6.69 -21.31 4.78
N TRP A 202 6.72 -22.23 3.82
CA TRP A 202 6.97 -23.64 4.08
C TRP A 202 8.45 -23.91 3.89
N TYR A 203 9.17 -24.03 5.01
CA TYR A 203 10.61 -24.27 5.02
C TYR A 203 10.94 -25.77 4.83
N ALA A 204 11.93 -26.04 4.00
CA ALA A 204 12.61 -27.33 3.91
C ALA A 204 14.14 -27.13 3.87
N ASP A 205 14.88 -28.15 4.29
CA ASP A 205 16.35 -28.15 4.18
C ASP A 205 16.76 -28.18 2.69
N PRO A 206 17.47 -27.17 2.16
CA PRO A 206 17.81 -27.11 0.73
C PRO A 206 18.72 -28.29 0.27
N ASN A 207 19.40 -28.97 1.20
CA ASN A 207 20.18 -30.16 0.89
C ASN A 207 19.32 -31.45 0.86
N ASN A 208 18.11 -31.40 1.38
CA ASN A 208 17.14 -32.50 1.37
C ASN A 208 15.71 -31.94 1.37
N PRO A 209 15.28 -31.26 0.31
CA PRO A 209 14.01 -30.54 0.29
C PRO A 209 12.78 -31.45 0.46
N THR A 210 12.84 -32.66 -0.06
CA THR A 210 11.75 -33.65 0.07
C THR A 210 11.76 -34.42 1.40
N GLY A 211 12.79 -34.23 2.23
CA GLY A 211 12.91 -34.87 3.53
C GLY A 211 11.94 -34.26 4.56
N THR A 212 10.85 -34.97 4.86
CA THR A 212 9.75 -34.45 5.69
C THR A 212 10.10 -34.17 7.13
N THR A 213 11.13 -34.84 7.68
CA THR A 213 11.47 -34.77 9.12
C THR A 213 12.00 -33.40 9.58
N LYS A 214 12.45 -32.55 8.66
CA LYS A 214 13.00 -31.21 8.96
C LYS A 214 12.18 -30.08 8.36
N GLN A 215 11.06 -30.40 7.72
CA GLN A 215 10.19 -29.37 7.17
C GLN A 215 9.46 -28.62 8.30
N GLN A 216 9.33 -27.32 8.15
CA GLN A 216 8.71 -26.45 9.11
C GLN A 216 7.76 -25.46 8.44
N GLY A 217 6.60 -25.27 9.01
CA GLY A 217 5.81 -24.09 8.80
C GLY A 217 6.46 -22.92 9.54
N VAL A 218 6.74 -21.84 8.83
CA VAL A 218 7.35 -20.63 9.37
C VAL A 218 6.37 -19.48 9.26
N ARG A 219 6.17 -18.75 10.34
CA ARG A 219 5.19 -17.65 10.36
C ARG A 219 5.65 -16.46 11.21
N GLN A 220 5.19 -15.27 10.81
CA GLN A 220 5.36 -14.05 11.58
C GLN A 220 4.08 -13.22 11.52
N ALA A 221 3.49 -12.89 12.66
CA ALA A 221 2.28 -12.07 12.74
C ALA A 221 2.63 -10.62 13.07
N CYS A 222 2.03 -9.65 12.35
CA CYS A 222 2.26 -8.23 12.52
C CYS A 222 0.94 -7.47 12.67
N SER A 223 0.95 -6.35 13.38
CA SER A 223 -0.24 -5.52 13.57
C SER A 223 -0.56 -4.65 12.36
N VAL A 224 0.45 -4.26 11.57
CA VAL A 224 0.30 -3.43 10.38
C VAL A 224 1.26 -3.87 9.27
N VAL A 225 0.97 -3.45 8.04
CA VAL A 225 1.81 -3.74 6.87
C VAL A 225 3.17 -3.06 6.99
N SER A 226 4.23 -3.83 6.73
CA SER A 226 5.61 -3.34 6.63
C SER A 226 6.34 -4.07 5.51
N GLY A 227 6.66 -3.36 4.44
CA GLY A 227 7.46 -3.90 3.36
C GLY A 227 8.88 -4.26 3.79
N ALA A 228 9.43 -3.55 4.79
CA ALA A 228 10.72 -3.89 5.39
C ALA A 228 10.70 -5.27 6.04
N VAL A 229 9.66 -5.57 6.84
CA VAL A 229 9.48 -6.89 7.47
C VAL A 229 9.27 -7.98 6.42
N ILE A 230 8.47 -7.70 5.39
CA ILE A 230 8.24 -8.66 4.30
C ILE A 230 9.57 -8.97 3.57
N ALA A 231 10.36 -7.95 3.24
CA ALA A 231 11.65 -8.14 2.60
C ALA A 231 12.64 -8.95 3.46
N ASP A 232 12.71 -8.64 4.74
CA ASP A 232 13.56 -9.36 5.69
C ASP A 232 13.11 -10.82 5.87
N PHE A 233 11.80 -11.06 5.93
CA PHE A 233 11.24 -12.42 6.02
C PHE A 233 11.56 -13.24 4.76
N MET A 234 11.33 -12.70 3.57
CA MET A 234 11.66 -13.38 2.29
C MET A 234 13.16 -13.64 2.14
N LYS A 235 13.99 -12.74 2.64
CA LYS A 235 15.45 -12.92 2.65
C LYS A 235 15.88 -14.01 3.63
N ALA A 236 15.24 -14.09 4.79
CA ALA A 236 15.54 -15.10 5.81
C ALA A 236 15.02 -16.51 5.42
N TYR A 237 13.94 -16.55 4.64
CA TYR A 237 13.29 -17.78 4.15
C TYR A 237 13.11 -17.70 2.62
N PRO A 238 14.21 -17.81 1.85
CA PRO A 238 14.15 -17.72 0.40
C PRO A 238 13.51 -18.97 -0.20
N TYR A 239 12.97 -18.84 -1.42
CA TYR A 239 12.25 -19.92 -2.11
C TYR A 239 13.02 -21.24 -2.21
N GLN A 240 14.37 -21.19 -2.25
CA GLN A 240 15.22 -22.39 -2.28
C GLN A 240 15.10 -23.25 -1.03
N GLN A 241 14.61 -22.67 0.06
CA GLN A 241 14.36 -23.37 1.32
C GLN A 241 12.89 -23.80 1.41
N SER A 242 12.42 -24.51 0.39
CA SER A 242 11.06 -25.06 0.33
C SER A 242 11.08 -26.51 -0.17
N PRO A 243 9.97 -27.27 0.00
CA PRO A 243 9.89 -28.65 -0.48
C PRO A 243 10.08 -28.80 -1.99
N GLU A 244 9.53 -27.86 -2.78
CA GLU A 244 9.57 -27.89 -4.25
C GLU A 244 10.04 -26.55 -4.84
N PRO A 245 11.31 -26.16 -4.62
CA PRO A 245 11.79 -24.82 -4.98
C PRO A 245 11.81 -24.55 -6.50
N ASP A 246 11.91 -25.60 -7.32
CA ASP A 246 11.99 -25.50 -8.78
C ASP A 246 10.61 -25.52 -9.46
N ALA A 247 9.54 -25.83 -8.74
CA ALA A 247 8.17 -25.77 -9.23
C ALA A 247 7.67 -24.31 -9.37
N GLN A 248 6.75 -24.06 -10.32
CA GLN A 248 6.17 -22.73 -10.56
C GLN A 248 4.96 -22.47 -9.69
#